data_069d4c59d564c667bd0555c8a4d33eb1
#
_entry.id   069d4c59d564c667bd0555c8a4d33eb1
#
_cell.length_a   1.000
_cell.length_b   1.000
_cell.length_c   1.000
_cell.angle_alpha   90.00
_cell.angle_beta   90.00
_cell.angle_gamma   90.00
#
_symmetry.space_group_name_H-M   'P 1'
#
loop_
_entity.id
_entity.type
_entity.pdbx_description
1 polymer ?
#
loop_
_entity_poly.entity_id
_entity_poly.type
_entity_poly.pdbx_seq_one_letter_code
_entity_poly.pdbx_strand_id
1 'polypeptide(L)'
;MRNLLFALLLAICAQPVFAQGAPARGTADQPYTMEYYYKVQWGHQQEFLQLFLKNHYPLLQKIIASGRMISVKVEQPANHMTEDARWDFRVTIRFKNSTAATTPNLDEDRLIRELWPDHATYLKEEQRRFEILLAHWDMAVTDITPAKQ
;
A
#
# COMPACT_ATOMS: atom_id res chain seq x y z
N MET A 1 -14.82 20.58 -73.87
CA MET A 1 -15.04 19.67 -72.71
C MET A 1 -13.80 19.78 -71.87
N ARG A 2 -13.90 20.51 -70.74
CA ARG A 2 -12.74 20.80 -69.83
C ARG A 2 -12.95 20.05 -68.53
N ASN A 3 -12.13 19.03 -68.27
CA ASN A 3 -12.14 18.29 -67.01
C ASN A 3 -11.38 19.09 -65.91
N LEU A 4 -12.11 19.54 -64.90
CA LEU A 4 -11.52 20.08 -63.67
C LEU A 4 -11.26 18.90 -62.72
N LEU A 5 -9.97 18.60 -62.46
CA LEU A 5 -9.53 17.74 -61.39
C LEU A 5 -9.47 18.57 -60.10
N PHE A 6 -10.34 18.25 -59.12
CA PHE A 6 -10.23 18.78 -57.77
C PHE A 6 -9.26 17.90 -56.99
N ALA A 7 -8.09 18.45 -56.67
CA ALA A 7 -7.16 17.81 -55.73
C ALA A 7 -7.56 18.15 -54.32
N LEU A 8 -8.03 17.15 -53.55
CA LEU A 8 -8.36 17.27 -52.15
C LEU A 8 -7.07 17.12 -51.33
N LEU A 9 -6.53 18.22 -50.80
CA LEU A 9 -5.41 18.20 -49.82
C LEU A 9 -5.92 17.78 -48.43
N LEU A 10 -5.62 16.54 -48.04
CA LEU A 10 -5.81 16.10 -46.66
C LEU A 10 -4.69 16.66 -45.77
N ALA A 11 -4.99 17.70 -44.97
CA ALA A 11 -4.10 18.19 -43.95
C ALA A 11 -4.17 17.24 -42.73
N ILE A 12 -3.15 16.40 -42.56
CA ILE A 12 -2.99 15.55 -41.38
C ILE A 12 -2.48 16.45 -40.25
N CYS A 13 -3.38 16.87 -39.35
CA CYS A 13 -3.02 17.50 -38.09
C CYS A 13 -2.33 16.46 -37.17
N ALA A 14 -1.00 16.45 -37.11
CA ALA A 14 -0.27 15.69 -36.13
C ALA A 14 -0.47 16.35 -34.76
N GLN A 15 -1.33 15.75 -33.94
CA GLN A 15 -1.49 16.15 -32.54
C GLN A 15 -0.24 15.72 -31.76
N PRO A 16 0.38 16.60 -30.94
CA PRO A 16 1.46 16.17 -30.08
C PRO A 16 0.87 15.21 -29.02
N VAL A 17 1.23 13.94 -29.09
CA VAL A 17 0.97 12.97 -28.03
C VAL A 17 1.90 13.36 -26.87
N PHE A 18 1.35 14.04 -25.85
CA PHE A 18 2.03 14.16 -24.59
C PHE A 18 2.13 12.75 -23.99
N ALA A 19 3.30 12.15 -24.12
CA ALA A 19 3.63 10.94 -23.39
C ALA A 19 3.47 11.27 -21.91
N GLN A 20 2.40 10.78 -21.27
CA GLN A 20 2.29 10.79 -19.82
C GLN A 20 3.48 9.96 -19.32
N GLY A 21 4.48 10.64 -18.80
CA GLY A 21 5.64 9.98 -18.20
C GLY A 21 5.12 8.98 -17.17
N ALA A 22 5.56 7.73 -17.27
CA ALA A 22 5.31 6.74 -16.24
C ALA A 22 5.70 7.37 -14.89
N PRO A 23 4.92 7.16 -13.81
CA PRO A 23 5.24 7.71 -12.51
C PRO A 23 6.70 7.36 -12.20
N ALA A 24 7.48 8.37 -11.83
CA ALA A 24 8.89 8.21 -11.52
C ALA A 24 9.01 7.10 -10.47
N ARG A 25 9.53 5.93 -10.86
CA ARG A 25 9.94 4.91 -9.91
C ARG A 25 10.97 5.57 -9.01
N GLY A 26 10.64 5.72 -7.72
CA GLY A 26 11.57 6.27 -6.75
C GLY A 26 12.93 5.61 -6.94
N THR A 27 13.99 6.39 -6.93
CA THR A 27 15.36 5.85 -7.05
C THR A 27 15.55 4.81 -5.95
N ALA A 28 16.35 3.77 -6.18
CA ALA A 28 16.55 2.65 -5.24
C ALA A 28 16.93 3.09 -3.81
N ASP A 29 17.39 4.34 -3.65
CA ASP A 29 17.85 4.92 -2.39
C ASP A 29 16.84 5.87 -1.73
N GLN A 30 15.67 6.09 -2.32
CA GLN A 30 14.65 6.97 -1.72
C GLN A 30 13.65 6.19 -0.88
N PRO A 31 13.17 6.78 0.25
CA PRO A 31 12.12 6.18 1.04
C PRO A 31 10.89 5.85 0.18
N TYR A 32 10.29 4.69 0.47
CA TYR A 32 9.14 4.17 -0.25
C TYR A 32 7.98 3.95 0.73
N THR A 33 6.82 4.50 0.42
CA THR A 33 5.66 4.46 1.30
C THR A 33 4.59 3.53 0.72
N MET A 34 4.10 2.63 1.57
CA MET A 34 2.95 1.77 1.31
C MET A 34 1.85 2.07 2.30
N GLU A 35 0.63 2.08 1.83
CA GLU A 35 -0.58 2.13 2.66
C GLU A 35 -1.36 0.83 2.52
N TYR A 36 -1.74 0.26 3.66
CA TYR A 36 -2.46 -0.99 3.80
C TYR A 36 -3.82 -0.67 4.41
N TYR A 37 -4.89 -0.98 3.69
CA TYR A 37 -6.24 -0.69 4.11
C TYR A 37 -6.99 -1.95 4.50
N TYR A 38 -7.74 -1.88 5.58
CA TYR A 38 -8.50 -3.00 6.12
C TYR A 38 -9.96 -2.60 6.28
N LYS A 39 -10.86 -3.34 5.65
CA LYS A 39 -12.30 -3.25 5.83
C LYS A 39 -12.74 -4.47 6.62
N VAL A 40 -13.26 -4.26 7.83
CA VAL A 40 -13.59 -5.33 8.79
C VAL A 40 -15.10 -5.55 8.82
N GLN A 41 -15.53 -6.76 9.10
CA GLN A 41 -16.95 -7.07 9.32
C GLN A 41 -17.50 -6.24 10.48
N TRP A 42 -18.74 -5.75 10.34
CA TRP A 42 -19.38 -4.95 11.38
C TRP A 42 -19.44 -5.72 12.71
N GLY A 43 -19.08 -5.01 13.80
CA GLY A 43 -18.98 -5.58 15.14
C GLY A 43 -17.64 -6.22 15.49
N HIS A 44 -16.72 -6.41 14.51
CA HIS A 44 -15.42 -7.04 14.72
C HIS A 44 -14.23 -6.08 14.68
N GLN A 45 -14.45 -4.76 14.56
CA GLN A 45 -13.36 -3.78 14.45
C GLN A 45 -12.42 -3.82 15.65
N GLN A 46 -12.99 -3.91 16.87
CA GLN A 46 -12.18 -3.98 18.08
C GLN A 46 -11.39 -5.29 18.19
N GLU A 47 -11.99 -6.42 17.81
CA GLU A 47 -11.32 -7.71 17.75
C GLU A 47 -10.15 -7.68 16.76
N PHE A 48 -10.37 -7.14 15.55
CA PHE A 48 -9.32 -6.98 14.57
C PHE A 48 -8.15 -6.16 15.11
N LEU A 49 -8.43 -4.99 15.70
CA LEU A 49 -7.40 -4.12 16.25
C LEU A 49 -6.58 -4.81 17.35
N GLN A 50 -7.25 -5.54 18.25
CA GLN A 50 -6.58 -6.30 19.31
C GLN A 50 -5.64 -7.37 18.75
N LEU A 51 -6.11 -8.15 17.77
CA LEU A 51 -5.30 -9.18 17.11
C LEU A 51 -4.14 -8.56 16.33
N PHE A 52 -4.37 -7.46 15.61
CA PHE A 52 -3.32 -6.73 14.90
C PHE A 52 -2.23 -6.22 15.86
N LEU A 53 -2.63 -5.55 16.94
CA LEU A 53 -1.68 -5.01 17.92
C LEU A 53 -0.94 -6.11 18.69
N LYS A 54 -1.56 -7.26 18.91
CA LYS A 54 -0.96 -8.41 19.60
C LYS A 54 0.01 -9.18 18.69
N ASN A 55 -0.40 -9.50 17.45
CA ASN A 55 0.28 -10.49 16.62
C ASN A 55 1.00 -9.90 15.40
N HIS A 56 0.65 -8.71 14.95
CA HIS A 56 1.28 -8.12 13.76
C HIS A 56 2.17 -6.93 14.08
N TYR A 57 1.69 -6.01 14.91
CA TYR A 57 2.43 -4.79 15.23
C TYR A 57 3.81 -5.03 15.87
N PRO A 58 4.02 -6.02 16.79
CA PRO A 58 5.34 -6.30 17.33
C PRO A 58 6.35 -6.78 16.27
N LEU A 59 5.90 -7.52 15.26
CA LEU A 59 6.73 -7.91 14.13
C LEU A 59 7.19 -6.68 13.34
N LEU A 60 6.28 -5.74 13.05
CA LEU A 60 6.61 -4.49 12.37
C LEU A 60 7.66 -3.68 13.16
N GLN A 61 7.57 -3.65 14.49
CA GLN A 61 8.58 -3.01 15.35
C GLN A 61 9.97 -3.67 15.24
N LYS A 62 10.03 -4.99 15.14
CA LYS A 62 11.30 -5.71 14.88
C LYS A 62 11.88 -5.37 13.52
N ILE A 63 11.03 -5.24 12.51
CA ILE A 63 11.46 -4.88 11.15
C ILE A 63 11.94 -3.42 11.09
N ILE A 64 11.34 -2.50 11.87
CA ILE A 64 11.89 -1.14 12.06
C ILE A 64 13.27 -1.22 12.71
N ALA A 65 13.42 -1.98 13.78
CA ALA A 65 14.71 -2.13 14.48
C ALA A 65 15.81 -2.72 13.58
N SER A 66 15.47 -3.52 12.57
CA SER A 66 16.43 -4.03 11.57
C SER A 66 16.85 -2.98 10.53
N GLY A 67 16.22 -1.78 10.53
CA GLY A 67 16.49 -0.72 9.56
C GLY A 67 15.85 -0.94 8.17
N ARG A 68 15.02 -1.98 8.00
CA ARG A 68 14.27 -2.24 6.76
C ARG A 68 13.12 -1.26 6.57
N MET A 69 12.43 -0.93 7.68
CA MET A 69 11.38 0.08 7.75
C MET A 69 11.87 1.30 8.54
N ILE A 70 11.38 2.48 8.18
CA ILE A 70 11.65 3.75 8.87
C ILE A 70 10.58 4.00 9.93
N SER A 71 9.32 3.78 9.56
CA SER A 71 8.18 4.04 10.46
C SER A 71 6.96 3.22 10.06
N VAL A 72 6.10 3.00 11.05
CA VAL A 72 4.75 2.44 10.90
C VAL A 72 3.78 3.35 11.64
N LYS A 73 2.66 3.67 11.00
CA LYS A 73 1.56 4.45 11.56
C LYS A 73 0.27 3.65 11.37
N VAL A 74 -0.51 3.49 12.43
CA VAL A 74 -1.82 2.83 12.40
C VAL A 74 -2.89 3.88 12.67
N GLU A 75 -3.90 3.97 11.83
CA GLU A 75 -4.95 4.99 11.87
C GLU A 75 -6.32 4.36 11.66
N GLN A 76 -7.34 5.02 12.22
CA GLN A 76 -8.74 4.76 11.94
C GLN A 76 -9.44 6.06 11.55
N PRO A 77 -10.52 6.04 10.75
CA PRO A 77 -11.29 7.23 10.45
C PRO A 77 -11.88 7.86 11.71
N ALA A 78 -11.84 9.18 11.81
CA ALA A 78 -12.49 9.92 12.90
C ALA A 78 -14.00 10.07 12.68
N ASN A 79 -14.48 9.90 11.45
CA ASN A 79 -15.88 10.07 11.06
C ASN A 79 -16.40 8.86 10.30
N HIS A 80 -17.74 8.74 10.21
CA HIS A 80 -18.38 7.71 9.41
C HIS A 80 -18.14 7.92 7.92
N MET A 81 -17.96 6.82 7.21
CA MET A 81 -17.85 6.76 5.76
C MET A 81 -19.03 5.96 5.18
N THR A 82 -19.33 6.16 3.91
CA THR A 82 -20.28 5.30 3.20
C THR A 82 -19.75 3.87 3.11
N GLU A 83 -20.65 2.88 3.07
CA GLU A 83 -20.22 1.47 3.03
C GLU A 83 -19.29 1.16 1.85
N ASP A 84 -19.52 1.78 0.69
CA ASP A 84 -18.73 1.57 -0.52
C ASP A 84 -17.29 2.10 -0.40
N ALA A 85 -17.10 3.21 0.34
CA ALA A 85 -15.81 3.86 0.52
C ALA A 85 -15.15 3.54 1.86
N ARG A 86 -15.82 2.77 2.73
CA ARG A 86 -15.38 2.49 4.09
C ARG A 86 -14.11 1.66 4.13
N TRP A 87 -13.17 2.13 4.92
CA TRP A 87 -12.11 1.35 5.52
C TRP A 87 -12.15 1.59 7.03
N ASP A 88 -11.73 0.61 7.83
CA ASP A 88 -11.78 0.70 9.29
C ASP A 88 -10.39 1.01 9.86
N PHE A 89 -9.34 0.47 9.24
CA PHE A 89 -7.95 0.74 9.64
C PHE A 89 -7.09 0.99 8.41
N ARG A 90 -6.12 1.88 8.57
CA ARG A 90 -5.04 2.12 7.64
C ARG A 90 -3.71 1.97 8.35
N VAL A 91 -2.80 1.22 7.76
CA VAL A 91 -1.41 1.11 8.21
C VAL A 91 -0.52 1.73 7.16
N THR A 92 0.16 2.82 7.50
CA THR A 92 1.13 3.46 6.62
C THR A 92 2.53 3.00 7.04
N ILE A 93 3.24 2.33 6.13
CA ILE A 93 4.61 1.88 6.35
C ILE A 93 5.54 2.66 5.42
N ARG A 94 6.54 3.30 6.01
CA ARG A 94 7.62 3.93 5.27
C ARG A 94 8.85 3.03 5.31
N PHE A 95 9.18 2.45 4.17
CA PHE A 95 10.38 1.64 3.98
C PHE A 95 11.58 2.50 3.65
N LYS A 96 12.80 1.99 3.92
CA LYS A 96 14.03 2.72 3.57
C LYS A 96 14.16 2.96 2.06
N ASN A 97 13.64 2.04 1.24
CA ASN A 97 13.59 2.15 -0.22
C ASN A 97 12.59 1.16 -0.81
N SER A 98 12.37 1.20 -2.12
CA SER A 98 11.46 0.30 -2.84
C SER A 98 11.88 -1.17 -2.75
N THR A 99 13.16 -1.49 -2.81
CA THR A 99 13.66 -2.86 -2.66
C THR A 99 13.27 -3.44 -1.31
N ALA A 100 13.43 -2.65 -0.23
CA ALA A 100 13.01 -3.09 1.10
C ALA A 100 11.50 -3.36 1.20
N ALA A 101 10.68 -2.64 0.43
CA ALA A 101 9.23 -2.84 0.40
C ALA A 101 8.80 -4.08 -0.41
N THR A 102 9.47 -4.36 -1.53
CA THR A 102 9.01 -5.33 -2.54
C THR A 102 9.71 -6.67 -2.51
N THR A 103 10.82 -6.81 -1.78
CA THR A 103 11.52 -8.10 -1.62
C THR A 103 11.09 -8.80 -0.32
N PRO A 104 11.00 -10.14 -0.30
CA PRO A 104 10.70 -10.88 0.91
C PRO A 104 11.67 -10.55 2.05
N ASN A 105 11.17 -10.50 3.27
CA ASN A 105 11.99 -10.40 4.46
C ASN A 105 12.39 -11.81 4.91
N LEU A 106 13.61 -12.22 4.60
CA LEU A 106 14.10 -13.58 4.89
C LEU A 106 14.19 -13.91 6.39
N ASP A 107 14.18 -12.89 7.26
CA ASP A 107 14.20 -13.07 8.71
C ASP A 107 12.79 -13.19 9.33
N GLU A 108 11.73 -12.98 8.57
CA GLU A 108 10.37 -12.86 9.10
C GLU A 108 9.93 -14.10 9.88
N ASP A 109 10.11 -15.29 9.33
CA ASP A 109 9.76 -16.54 9.98
C ASP A 109 10.52 -16.77 11.30
N ARG A 110 11.78 -16.35 11.35
CA ARG A 110 12.59 -16.42 12.57
C ARG A 110 12.04 -15.45 13.62
N LEU A 111 11.75 -14.21 13.23
CA LEU A 111 11.19 -13.19 14.12
C LEU A 111 9.82 -13.59 14.67
N ILE A 112 8.99 -14.20 13.83
CA ILE A 112 7.67 -14.71 14.25
C ILE A 112 7.84 -15.78 15.33
N ARG A 113 8.72 -16.77 15.13
CA ARG A 113 8.98 -17.82 16.14
C ARG A 113 9.58 -17.28 17.44
N GLU A 114 10.41 -16.26 17.35
CA GLU A 114 10.96 -15.59 18.53
C GLU A 114 9.92 -14.82 19.33
N LEU A 115 9.02 -14.11 18.63
CA LEU A 115 7.97 -13.30 19.26
C LEU A 115 6.83 -14.15 19.84
N TRP A 116 6.49 -15.25 19.18
CA TRP A 116 5.38 -16.13 19.57
C TRP A 116 5.84 -17.59 19.67
N PRO A 117 6.43 -18.00 20.81
CA PRO A 117 6.83 -19.39 21.05
C PRO A 117 5.65 -20.38 20.94
N ASP A 118 4.44 -19.97 21.39
CA ASP A 118 3.20 -20.70 21.12
C ASP A 118 2.73 -20.37 19.69
N HIS A 119 3.43 -20.97 18.75
CA HIS A 119 3.18 -20.75 17.33
C HIS A 119 1.80 -21.21 16.87
N ALA A 120 1.24 -22.24 17.53
CA ALA A 120 -0.10 -22.75 17.18
C ALA A 120 -1.19 -21.73 17.51
N THR A 121 -1.12 -21.09 18.68
CA THR A 121 -2.02 -20.00 19.06
C THR A 121 -1.83 -18.78 18.15
N TYR A 122 -0.60 -18.40 17.84
CA TYR A 122 -0.30 -17.32 16.89
C TYR A 122 -0.99 -17.54 15.53
N LEU A 123 -0.81 -18.71 14.92
CA LEU A 123 -1.40 -19.02 13.62
C LEU A 123 -2.93 -18.98 13.65
N LYS A 124 -3.56 -19.48 14.73
CA LYS A 124 -5.00 -19.43 14.93
C LYS A 124 -5.54 -17.99 14.99
N GLU A 125 -4.84 -17.13 15.72
CA GLU A 125 -5.21 -15.74 15.89
C GLU A 125 -4.99 -14.94 14.59
N GLU A 126 -3.91 -15.21 13.85
CA GLU A 126 -3.68 -14.60 12.53
C GLU A 126 -4.76 -15.06 11.52
N GLN A 127 -5.10 -16.35 11.49
CA GLN A 127 -6.21 -16.83 10.68
C GLN A 127 -7.50 -16.10 11.05
N ARG A 128 -7.82 -16.00 12.36
CA ARG A 128 -9.02 -15.29 12.82
C ARG A 128 -9.04 -13.83 12.40
N ARG A 129 -7.90 -13.15 12.45
CA ARG A 129 -7.76 -11.76 12.01
C ARG A 129 -8.12 -11.59 10.52
N PHE A 130 -7.77 -12.56 9.67
CA PHE A 130 -8.14 -12.54 8.26
C PHE A 130 -9.60 -12.94 8.01
N GLU A 131 -10.17 -13.88 8.79
CA GLU A 131 -11.56 -14.32 8.65
C GLU A 131 -12.56 -13.19 8.87
N ILE A 132 -12.24 -12.22 9.72
CA ILE A 132 -13.12 -11.07 10.01
C ILE A 132 -12.93 -9.89 9.06
N LEU A 133 -12.08 -10.01 8.03
CA LEU A 133 -11.95 -9.02 6.98
C LEU A 133 -13.03 -9.18 5.91
N LEU A 134 -13.57 -8.06 5.43
CA LEU A 134 -14.38 -7.98 4.21
C LEU A 134 -13.51 -7.66 2.99
N ALA A 135 -12.48 -6.83 3.17
CA ALA A 135 -11.54 -6.47 2.15
C ALA A 135 -10.19 -6.01 2.76
N HIS A 136 -9.14 -6.23 2.00
CA HIS A 136 -7.79 -5.74 2.29
C HIS A 136 -7.13 -5.38 0.97
N TRP A 137 -6.49 -4.20 0.92
CA TRP A 137 -5.75 -3.78 -0.27
C TRP A 137 -4.55 -2.92 0.12
N ASP A 138 -3.54 -2.96 -0.72
CA ASP A 138 -2.28 -2.26 -0.54
C ASP A 138 -2.05 -1.31 -1.70
N MET A 139 -1.49 -0.14 -1.41
CA MET A 139 -1.13 0.80 -2.45
C MET A 139 0.17 1.52 -2.12
N ALA A 140 1.01 1.66 -3.14
CA ALA A 140 2.16 2.55 -3.06
C ALA A 140 1.70 4.00 -3.22
N VAL A 141 2.23 4.89 -2.39
CA VAL A 141 1.96 6.33 -2.48
C VAL A 141 3.23 7.09 -2.78
N THR A 142 3.12 8.10 -3.64
CA THR A 142 4.22 8.99 -4.02
C THR A 142 3.88 10.41 -3.57
N ASP A 143 4.82 11.07 -2.90
CA ASP A 143 4.69 12.48 -2.59
C ASP A 143 4.91 13.32 -3.87
N ILE A 144 3.89 14.09 -4.24
CA ILE A 144 3.90 15.00 -5.39
C ILE A 144 3.96 16.47 -4.95
N THR A 145 4.22 16.73 -3.66
CA THR A 145 4.34 18.10 -3.14
C THR A 145 5.55 18.77 -3.81
N PRO A 146 5.38 19.94 -4.46
CA PRO A 146 6.49 20.66 -5.05
C PRO A 146 7.56 20.99 -4.00
N ALA A 147 8.84 20.86 -4.37
CA ALA A 147 9.92 21.30 -3.50
C ALA A 147 9.73 22.80 -3.15
N LYS A 148 9.93 23.14 -1.88
CA LYS A 148 9.94 24.57 -1.49
C LYS A 148 11.04 25.27 -2.27
N GLN A 149 10.64 26.30 -3.04
CA GLN A 149 11.56 27.18 -3.73
C GLN A 149 12.33 28.03 -2.73
#